data_84ad82f4c78e516256e422be5c41e37a
#
_entry.id   84ad82f4c78e516256e422be5c41e37a
#
_cell.length_a   1.000
_cell.length_b   1.000
_cell.length_c   1.000
_cell.angle_alpha   90.00
_cell.angle_beta   90.00
_cell.angle_gamma   90.00
#
_symmetry.space_group_name_H-M   'P 1'
#
loop_
_entity.id
_entity.type
_entity.pdbx_description
1 polymer ?
#
loop_
_entity_poly.entity_id
_entity_poly.type
_entity_poly.pdbx_seq_one_letter_code
_entity_poly.pdbx_strand_id
1 'polypeptide(L)'
;MTRKNTICLWYDGTALEAATFYAETFPDSVVSAVHRAPGDYPSGKQGDVLTVEFTVMGIPCLGLNGGPVFKHSEAFSFQVATDNQAETDRLWNAIVGNGGEESACGWYKDKWGLSWQITPRVLTTAISSPDRAAAKRAFEAMMGMRKIDIATIEAALKG
;
A
#
# COMPACT_ATOMS: atom_id res chain seq x y z
N MET A 1 22.45 1.32 13.53
CA MET A 1 22.96 0.82 12.22
C MET A 1 22.27 1.58 11.11
N THR A 2 22.99 2.21 10.20
CA THR A 2 22.41 2.94 9.06
C THR A 2 21.79 1.95 8.09
N ARG A 3 20.52 2.13 7.75
CA ARG A 3 19.81 1.28 6.78
C ARG A 3 20.48 1.44 5.40
N LYS A 4 20.72 0.33 4.71
CA LYS A 4 21.41 0.31 3.42
C LYS A 4 20.47 0.00 2.24
N ASN A 5 19.20 -0.26 2.53
CA ASN A 5 18.21 -0.62 1.52
C ASN A 5 16.97 0.25 1.67
N THR A 6 16.51 0.79 0.55
CA THR A 6 15.36 1.69 0.46
C THR A 6 14.54 1.31 -0.76
N ILE A 7 13.23 1.29 -0.63
CA ILE A 7 12.33 1.06 -1.76
C ILE A 7 12.20 2.38 -2.52
N CYS A 8 12.58 2.36 -3.80
CA CYS A 8 12.37 3.52 -4.68
C CYS A 8 11.09 3.35 -5.46
N LEU A 9 10.20 4.34 -5.36
CA LEU A 9 8.91 4.37 -6.04
C LEU A 9 8.91 5.51 -7.06
N TRP A 10 8.57 5.17 -8.29
CA TRP A 10 8.54 6.11 -9.42
C TRP A 10 7.22 6.87 -9.47
N TYR A 11 7.28 8.20 -9.67
CA TYR A 11 6.11 9.06 -9.84
C TYR A 11 6.32 10.03 -11.01
N ASP A 12 5.21 10.48 -11.56
CA ASP A 12 5.17 11.55 -12.57
C ASP A 12 4.83 12.88 -11.89
N GLY A 13 5.82 13.48 -11.24
CA GLY A 13 5.70 14.78 -10.58
C GLY A 13 4.96 14.80 -9.24
N THR A 14 4.42 13.67 -8.77
CA THR A 14 3.50 13.60 -7.62
C THR A 14 4.09 12.91 -6.38
N ALA A 15 5.41 12.71 -6.33
CA ALA A 15 6.05 11.98 -5.22
C ALA A 15 5.75 12.60 -3.84
N LEU A 16 5.77 13.94 -3.73
CA LEU A 16 5.49 14.62 -2.46
C LEU A 16 4.03 14.48 -2.05
N GLU A 17 3.11 14.63 -2.99
CA GLU A 17 1.67 14.43 -2.74
C GLU A 17 1.39 13.00 -2.25
N ALA A 18 1.96 12.00 -2.93
CA ALA A 18 1.80 10.60 -2.56
C ALA A 18 2.40 10.31 -1.17
N ALA A 19 3.64 10.73 -0.92
CA ALA A 19 4.30 10.51 0.36
C ALA A 19 3.55 11.17 1.52
N THR A 20 3.02 12.38 1.32
CA THR A 20 2.20 13.09 2.31
C THR A 20 0.92 12.31 2.60
N PHE A 21 0.23 11.84 1.58
CA PHE A 21 -0.96 11.02 1.74
C PHE A 21 -0.69 9.73 2.53
N TYR A 22 0.42 9.04 2.25
CA TYR A 22 0.79 7.82 3.00
C TYR A 22 1.12 8.15 4.45
N ALA A 23 1.83 9.23 4.71
CA ALA A 23 2.16 9.67 6.07
C ALA A 23 0.93 10.02 6.90
N GLU A 24 -0.10 10.60 6.28
CA GLU A 24 -1.36 10.95 6.94
C GLU A 24 -2.31 9.74 7.12
N THR A 25 -2.17 8.72 6.27
CA THR A 25 -3.08 7.58 6.23
C THR A 25 -2.62 6.41 7.08
N PHE A 26 -1.33 6.09 7.05
CA PHE A 26 -0.77 4.90 7.71
C PHE A 26 -0.04 5.26 9.01
N PRO A 27 -0.14 4.40 10.05
CA PRO A 27 0.65 4.58 11.27
C PRO A 27 2.15 4.42 10.97
N ASP A 28 2.99 4.96 11.85
CA ASP A 28 4.46 4.90 11.73
C ASP A 28 4.99 5.30 10.34
N SER A 29 4.37 6.32 9.77
CA SER A 29 4.66 6.83 8.44
C SER A 29 4.92 8.33 8.52
N VAL A 30 5.96 8.78 7.80
CA VAL A 30 6.41 10.18 7.87
C VAL A 30 7.16 10.56 6.60
N VAL A 31 7.00 11.82 6.16
CA VAL A 31 7.89 12.44 5.17
C VAL A 31 9.09 13.02 5.91
N SER A 32 10.30 12.58 5.59
CA SER A 32 11.51 12.96 6.31
C SER A 32 12.36 14.01 5.59
N ALA A 33 12.38 14.03 4.25
CA ALA A 33 13.13 15.01 3.49
C ALA A 33 12.57 15.19 2.08
N VAL A 34 12.73 16.40 1.55
CA VAL A 34 12.38 16.75 0.17
C VAL A 34 13.62 17.33 -0.50
N HIS A 35 14.06 16.71 -1.59
CA HIS A 35 15.24 17.14 -2.33
C HIS A 35 14.84 17.70 -3.70
N ARG A 36 15.38 18.87 -4.00
CA ARG A 36 15.13 19.54 -5.28
C ARG A 36 16.24 19.26 -6.28
N ALA A 37 15.88 19.22 -7.55
CA ALA A 37 16.82 18.95 -8.63
C ALA A 37 17.94 20.01 -8.67
N PRO A 38 19.21 19.59 -8.65
CA PRO A 38 20.35 20.52 -8.73
C PRO A 38 20.60 21.06 -10.14
N GLY A 39 19.92 20.50 -11.14
CA GLY A 39 19.97 20.91 -12.54
C GLY A 39 18.77 20.34 -13.29
N ASP A 40 18.64 20.73 -14.57
CA ASP A 40 17.60 20.17 -15.44
C ASP A 40 17.78 18.66 -15.63
N TYR A 41 16.69 17.94 -15.76
CA TYR A 41 16.66 16.49 -15.96
C TYR A 41 15.55 16.12 -16.96
N PRO A 42 15.48 14.88 -17.49
CA PRO A 42 14.60 14.54 -18.63
C PRO A 42 13.12 14.92 -18.45
N SER A 43 12.60 14.89 -17.21
CA SER A 43 11.19 15.18 -16.92
C SER A 43 10.94 16.41 -16.06
N GLY A 44 11.97 17.26 -15.86
CA GLY A 44 11.80 18.46 -15.03
C GLY A 44 12.98 19.43 -15.12
N LYS A 45 12.89 20.48 -14.31
CA LYS A 45 13.84 21.58 -14.29
C LYS A 45 14.57 21.68 -12.96
N GLN A 46 15.69 22.37 -12.97
CA GLN A 46 16.39 22.76 -11.76
C GLN A 46 15.42 23.41 -10.75
N GLY A 47 15.48 22.96 -9.50
CA GLY A 47 14.61 23.43 -8.42
C GLY A 47 13.30 22.69 -8.25
N ASP A 48 12.87 21.88 -9.23
CA ASP A 48 11.71 21.00 -9.05
C ASP A 48 11.98 19.95 -7.97
N VAL A 49 10.93 19.46 -7.32
CA VAL A 49 11.05 18.31 -6.40
C VAL A 49 11.48 17.09 -7.20
N LEU A 50 12.67 16.59 -6.93
CA LEU A 50 13.22 15.41 -7.59
C LEU A 50 12.96 14.14 -6.79
N THR A 51 13.31 14.14 -5.50
CA THR A 51 13.12 13.00 -4.63
C THR A 51 12.51 13.39 -3.30
N VAL A 52 11.75 12.46 -2.72
CA VAL A 52 11.13 12.60 -1.40
C VAL A 52 11.50 11.39 -0.57
N GLU A 53 12.18 11.60 0.55
CA GLU A 53 12.44 10.53 1.52
C GLU A 53 11.27 10.42 2.49
N PHE A 54 10.73 9.22 2.61
CA PHE A 54 9.62 8.96 3.52
C PHE A 54 9.67 7.53 4.06
N THR A 55 8.86 7.29 5.08
CA THR A 55 8.68 5.97 5.67
C THR A 55 7.22 5.59 5.58
N VAL A 56 6.94 4.36 5.21
CA VAL A 56 5.61 3.76 5.27
C VAL A 56 5.64 2.60 6.25
N MET A 57 4.93 2.74 7.37
CA MET A 57 4.86 1.72 8.42
C MET A 57 6.24 1.14 8.78
N GLY A 58 7.21 2.02 8.98
CA GLY A 58 8.58 1.66 9.32
C GLY A 58 9.48 1.26 8.14
N ILE A 59 8.95 1.14 6.92
CA ILE A 59 9.73 0.80 5.72
C ILE A 59 10.25 2.08 5.06
N PRO A 60 11.58 2.23 4.90
CA PRO A 60 12.15 3.41 4.25
C PRO A 60 11.88 3.39 2.75
N CYS A 61 11.39 4.50 2.23
CA CYS A 61 11.05 4.70 0.83
C CYS A 61 11.68 5.98 0.28
N LEU A 62 11.88 6.00 -1.02
CA LEU A 62 12.26 7.16 -1.80
C LEU A 62 11.26 7.33 -2.94
N GLY A 63 10.53 8.43 -2.96
CA GLY A 63 9.71 8.80 -4.11
C GLY A 63 10.56 9.56 -5.12
N LEU A 64 10.64 9.06 -6.34
CA LEU A 64 11.39 9.70 -7.43
C LEU A 64 10.40 10.26 -8.47
N ASN A 65 10.47 11.56 -8.72
CA ASN A 65 9.75 12.20 -9.81
C ASN A 65 10.50 12.00 -11.13
N GLY A 66 10.37 10.80 -11.70
CA GLY A 66 11.07 10.42 -12.94
C GLY A 66 10.31 10.71 -14.22
N GLY A 67 9.03 11.12 -14.14
CA GLY A 67 8.21 11.43 -15.29
C GLY A 67 7.25 10.31 -15.71
N PRO A 68 6.59 10.42 -16.88
CA PRO A 68 5.47 9.57 -17.25
C PRO A 68 5.88 8.21 -17.88
N VAL A 69 7.16 7.91 -18.02
CA VAL A 69 7.64 6.75 -18.80
C VAL A 69 7.27 5.41 -18.16
N PHE A 70 7.38 5.32 -16.82
CA PHE A 70 7.09 4.10 -16.08
C PHE A 70 5.85 4.26 -15.22
N LYS A 71 5.05 3.18 -15.15
CA LYS A 71 3.84 3.11 -14.32
C LYS A 71 3.94 1.93 -13.37
N HIS A 72 3.31 2.05 -12.20
CA HIS A 72 3.16 0.95 -11.27
C HIS A 72 2.27 -0.15 -11.85
N SER A 73 2.52 -1.36 -11.39
CA SER A 73 1.71 -2.53 -11.70
C SER A 73 1.50 -3.38 -10.45
N GLU A 74 0.64 -4.39 -10.56
CA GLU A 74 0.36 -5.35 -9.48
C GLU A 74 1.54 -6.27 -9.13
N ALA A 75 2.63 -6.18 -9.88
CA ALA A 75 3.85 -6.95 -9.59
C ALA A 75 4.55 -6.53 -8.29
N PHE A 76 4.26 -5.33 -7.80
CA PHE A 76 4.66 -4.83 -6.50
C PHE A 76 3.44 -4.34 -5.71
N SER A 77 3.40 -4.62 -4.43
CA SER A 77 2.40 -4.07 -3.51
C SER A 77 2.94 -3.98 -2.09
N PHE A 78 2.45 -3.00 -1.33
CA PHE A 78 2.56 -3.06 0.12
C PHE A 78 1.42 -3.92 0.68
N GLN A 79 1.74 -4.90 1.52
CA GLN A 79 0.76 -5.64 2.28
C GLN A 79 0.69 -5.08 3.70
N VAL A 80 -0.48 -4.58 4.05
CA VAL A 80 -0.72 -3.94 5.35
C VAL A 80 -1.62 -4.84 6.18
N ALA A 81 -1.11 -5.29 7.32
CA ALA A 81 -1.89 -6.05 8.29
C ALA A 81 -2.79 -5.11 9.10
N THR A 82 -4.02 -5.55 9.36
CA THR A 82 -4.96 -4.85 10.24
C THR A 82 -5.44 -5.78 11.35
N ASP A 83 -5.79 -5.21 12.50
CA ASP A 83 -6.15 -5.99 13.70
C ASP A 83 -7.67 -6.19 13.84
N ASN A 84 -8.47 -5.34 13.20
CA ASN A 84 -9.93 -5.40 13.29
C ASN A 84 -10.60 -4.79 12.06
N GLN A 85 -11.95 -4.94 12.00
CA GLN A 85 -12.73 -4.44 10.87
C GLN A 85 -12.72 -2.90 10.77
N ALA A 86 -12.74 -2.20 11.89
CA ALA A 86 -12.73 -0.73 11.88
C ALA A 86 -11.44 -0.17 11.26
N GLU A 87 -10.29 -0.75 11.58
CA GLU A 87 -9.01 -0.40 10.97
C GLU A 87 -8.98 -0.74 9.47
N THR A 88 -9.44 -1.94 9.11
CA THR A 88 -9.59 -2.37 7.72
C THR A 88 -10.43 -1.38 6.92
N ASP A 89 -11.60 -1.02 7.44
CA ASP A 89 -12.52 -0.09 6.79
C ASP A 89 -11.91 1.31 6.66
N ARG A 90 -11.24 1.79 7.69
CA ARG A 90 -10.61 3.11 7.69
C ARG A 90 -9.56 3.23 6.59
N LEU A 91 -8.64 2.27 6.52
CA LEU A 91 -7.57 2.28 5.51
C LEU A 91 -8.13 2.10 4.09
N TRP A 92 -9.05 1.15 3.93
CA TRP A 92 -9.71 0.93 2.64
C TRP A 92 -10.40 2.19 2.14
N ASN A 93 -11.23 2.80 2.98
CA ASN A 93 -12.00 3.99 2.61
C ASN A 93 -11.11 5.20 2.34
N ALA A 94 -10.01 5.36 3.08
CA ALA A 94 -9.07 6.46 2.87
C ALA A 94 -8.45 6.42 1.47
N ILE A 95 -8.07 5.24 0.99
CA ILE A 95 -7.39 5.08 -0.30
C ILE A 95 -8.39 5.12 -1.45
N VAL A 96 -9.50 4.40 -1.34
CA VAL A 96 -10.56 4.43 -2.35
C VAL A 96 -11.17 5.84 -2.44
N GLY A 97 -11.39 6.50 -1.30
CA GLY A 97 -11.92 7.87 -1.25
C GLY A 97 -10.97 8.94 -1.79
N ASN A 98 -9.68 8.65 -1.92
CA ASN A 98 -8.66 9.55 -2.51
C ASN A 98 -8.35 9.20 -3.99
N GLY A 99 -9.33 8.76 -4.74
CA GLY A 99 -9.18 8.46 -6.16
C GLY A 99 -8.57 7.09 -6.46
N GLY A 100 -8.55 6.19 -5.47
CA GLY A 100 -8.11 4.81 -5.64
C GLY A 100 -9.18 3.91 -6.26
N GLU A 101 -8.76 2.72 -6.64
CA GLU A 101 -9.61 1.71 -7.28
C GLU A 101 -9.60 0.40 -6.48
N GLU A 102 -10.79 -0.11 -6.21
CA GLU A 102 -10.97 -1.42 -5.57
C GLU A 102 -10.61 -2.56 -6.52
N SER A 103 -9.99 -3.62 -5.97
CA SER A 103 -9.78 -4.88 -6.64
C SER A 103 -10.23 -6.04 -5.77
N ALA A 104 -9.91 -7.27 -6.14
CA ALA A 104 -10.32 -8.46 -5.44
C ALA A 104 -9.39 -8.80 -4.26
N CYS A 105 -9.89 -9.58 -3.30
CA CYS A 105 -9.09 -10.22 -2.25
C CYS A 105 -8.31 -9.26 -1.34
N GLY A 106 -8.88 -8.09 -1.04
CA GLY A 106 -8.22 -7.07 -0.23
C GLY A 106 -7.20 -6.21 -0.97
N TRP A 107 -7.09 -6.39 -2.28
CA TRP A 107 -6.25 -5.56 -3.13
C TRP A 107 -6.97 -4.28 -3.56
N TYR A 108 -6.19 -3.21 -3.72
CA TYR A 108 -6.64 -1.97 -4.36
C TYR A 108 -5.43 -1.18 -4.86
N LYS A 109 -5.67 -0.21 -5.72
CA LYS A 109 -4.67 0.75 -6.19
C LYS A 109 -4.95 2.11 -5.58
N ASP A 110 -3.90 2.85 -5.26
CA ASP A 110 -4.06 4.26 -4.96
C ASP A 110 -4.20 5.09 -6.25
N LYS A 111 -4.44 6.38 -6.10
CA LYS A 111 -4.64 7.25 -7.27
C LYS A 111 -3.40 7.38 -8.17
N TRP A 112 -2.22 6.98 -7.69
CA TRP A 112 -0.97 6.97 -8.45
C TRP A 112 -0.66 5.61 -9.08
N GLY A 113 -1.55 4.65 -8.92
CA GLY A 113 -1.45 3.30 -9.50
C GLY A 113 -0.63 2.32 -8.67
N LEU A 114 -0.11 2.71 -7.51
CA LEU A 114 0.59 1.81 -6.60
C LEU A 114 -0.41 0.85 -5.95
N SER A 115 -0.07 -0.44 -5.97
CA SER A 115 -0.93 -1.49 -5.42
C SER A 115 -0.69 -1.69 -3.93
N TRP A 116 -1.78 -1.92 -3.21
CA TRP A 116 -1.84 -2.19 -1.78
C TRP A 116 -2.71 -3.42 -1.52
N GLN A 117 -2.38 -4.13 -0.45
CA GLN A 117 -3.23 -5.19 0.10
C GLN A 117 -3.56 -4.82 1.55
N ILE A 118 -4.84 -4.68 1.87
CA ILE A 118 -5.27 -4.61 3.28
C ILE A 118 -5.67 -6.01 3.70
N THR A 119 -4.85 -6.61 4.54
CA THR A 119 -4.94 -8.01 4.90
C THR A 119 -5.10 -8.14 6.43
N PRO A 120 -6.33 -8.28 6.93
CA PRO A 120 -6.54 -8.52 8.35
C PRO A 120 -5.75 -9.74 8.83
N ARG A 121 -5.15 -9.65 10.04
CA ARG A 121 -4.36 -10.75 10.61
C ARG A 121 -5.15 -12.06 10.74
N VAL A 122 -6.45 -11.96 10.99
CA VAL A 122 -7.33 -13.13 11.04
C VAL A 122 -7.32 -13.91 9.72
N LEU A 123 -7.28 -13.21 8.57
CA LEU A 123 -7.18 -13.85 7.26
C LEU A 123 -5.85 -14.58 7.09
N THR A 124 -4.74 -13.90 7.38
CA THR A 124 -3.40 -14.50 7.26
C THR A 124 -3.28 -15.74 8.15
N THR A 125 -3.77 -15.66 9.39
CA THR A 125 -3.80 -16.79 10.32
C THR A 125 -4.70 -17.92 9.81
N ALA A 126 -5.86 -17.59 9.26
CA ALA A 126 -6.83 -18.56 8.75
C ALA A 126 -6.26 -19.39 7.59
N ILE A 127 -5.70 -18.74 6.58
CA ILE A 127 -5.17 -19.43 5.39
C ILE A 127 -3.89 -20.22 5.66
N SER A 128 -3.16 -19.90 6.72
CA SER A 128 -1.98 -20.64 7.18
C SER A 128 -2.29 -21.69 8.25
N SER A 129 -3.56 -21.89 8.62
CA SER A 129 -3.97 -22.86 9.63
C SER A 129 -3.52 -24.28 9.30
N PRO A 130 -3.05 -25.06 10.29
CA PRO A 130 -2.80 -26.49 10.11
C PRO A 130 -4.07 -27.30 9.78
N ASP A 131 -5.26 -26.83 10.19
CA ASP A 131 -6.53 -27.36 9.70
C ASP A 131 -6.74 -26.91 8.25
N ARG A 132 -6.33 -27.76 7.32
CA ARG A 132 -6.35 -27.44 5.88
C ARG A 132 -7.76 -27.28 5.31
N ALA A 133 -8.76 -27.94 5.89
CA ALA A 133 -10.16 -27.79 5.48
C ALA A 133 -10.69 -26.40 5.88
N ALA A 134 -10.43 -25.98 7.09
CA ALA A 134 -10.78 -24.63 7.56
C ALA A 134 -10.03 -23.54 6.76
N ALA A 135 -8.73 -23.72 6.52
CA ALA A 135 -7.92 -22.82 5.71
C ALA A 135 -8.49 -22.68 4.29
N LYS A 136 -8.90 -23.79 3.67
CA LYS A 136 -9.53 -23.79 2.33
C LYS A 136 -10.82 -22.98 2.32
N ARG A 137 -11.70 -23.18 3.31
CA ARG A 137 -12.97 -22.42 3.39
C ARG A 137 -12.72 -20.93 3.52
N ALA A 138 -11.77 -20.52 4.36
CA ALA A 138 -11.41 -19.10 4.52
C ALA A 138 -10.82 -18.52 3.23
N PHE A 139 -9.95 -19.25 2.56
CA PHE A 139 -9.36 -18.85 1.28
C PHE A 139 -10.42 -18.67 0.19
N GLU A 140 -11.35 -19.62 0.06
CA GLU A 140 -12.45 -19.54 -0.90
C GLU A 140 -13.40 -18.37 -0.60
N ALA A 141 -13.69 -18.12 0.68
CA ALA A 141 -14.46 -16.94 1.08
C ALA A 141 -13.76 -15.64 0.68
N MET A 142 -12.46 -15.53 0.93
CA MET A 142 -11.65 -14.36 0.55
C MET A 142 -11.72 -14.09 -0.96
N MET A 143 -11.66 -15.13 -1.80
CA MET A 143 -11.63 -14.97 -3.26
C MET A 143 -12.90 -14.30 -3.82
N GLY A 144 -14.01 -14.34 -3.09
CA GLY A 144 -15.25 -13.66 -3.45
C GLY A 144 -15.36 -12.21 -2.96
N MET A 145 -14.37 -11.73 -2.21
CA MET A 145 -14.40 -10.40 -1.60
C MET A 145 -13.63 -9.37 -2.41
N ARG A 146 -13.98 -8.11 -2.21
CA ARG A 146 -13.13 -6.95 -2.49
C ARG A 146 -12.44 -6.52 -1.20
N LYS A 147 -13.06 -5.66 -0.42
CA LYS A 147 -12.63 -5.43 0.97
C LYS A 147 -12.86 -6.70 1.80
N ILE A 148 -11.89 -7.06 2.63
CA ILE A 148 -12.01 -8.23 3.49
C ILE A 148 -13.02 -7.98 4.59
N ASP A 149 -13.98 -8.88 4.72
CA ASP A 149 -14.96 -8.94 5.80
C ASP A 149 -14.52 -9.99 6.82
N ILE A 150 -14.11 -9.52 8.00
CA ILE A 150 -13.56 -10.38 9.05
C ILE A 150 -14.60 -11.38 9.56
N ALA A 151 -15.84 -10.93 9.73
CA ALA A 151 -16.91 -11.80 10.23
C ALA A 151 -17.17 -12.98 9.27
N THR A 152 -17.13 -12.74 7.98
CA THR A 152 -17.27 -13.79 6.95
C THR A 152 -16.09 -14.78 6.97
N ILE A 153 -14.85 -14.28 7.17
CA ILE A 153 -13.69 -15.17 7.31
C ILE A 153 -13.82 -16.04 8.57
N GLU A 154 -14.21 -15.45 9.70
CA GLU A 154 -14.42 -16.19 10.96
C GLU A 154 -15.54 -17.22 10.87
N ALA A 155 -16.63 -16.90 10.16
CA ALA A 155 -17.72 -17.86 9.91
C ALA A 155 -17.24 -19.03 9.04
N ALA A 156 -16.46 -18.74 7.98
CA ALA A 156 -15.90 -19.77 7.12
C ALA A 156 -14.95 -20.75 7.86
N LEU A 157 -14.23 -20.26 8.87
CA LEU A 157 -13.39 -21.12 9.72
C LEU A 157 -14.20 -22.13 10.53
N LYS A 158 -15.39 -21.76 10.97
CA LYS A 158 -16.25 -22.62 11.82
C LYS A 158 -16.97 -23.71 11.01
N GLY A 159 -17.22 -23.51 9.76
CA GLY A 159 -17.90 -24.46 8.86
C GLY A 159 -19.37 -24.19 8.72
#